data_5bc11cc26eadaf111cd79b38a55789ef
#
_entry.id   5bc11cc26eadaf111cd79b38a55789ef
#
_cell.length_a   1.000
_cell.length_b   1.000
_cell.length_c   1.000
_cell.angle_alpha   90.00
_cell.angle_beta   90.00
_cell.angle_gamma   90.00
#
_symmetry.space_group_name_H-M   'P 1'
#
loop_
_entity.id
_entity.type
_entity.pdbx_description
1 polymer ?
#
loop_
_entity_poly.entity_id
_entity_poly.type
_entity_poly.pdbx_seq_one_letter_code
_entity_poly.pdbx_strand_id
1 'polypeptide(L)'
;MKDEFGKYYEATEPGRRERAYAWATAIGLQDVDGLKPSKYLIKTAKRNIEGEISAAEARKLVDAYYEVKGEHDVPEDAEEADKVAARINQIINAPSFTLSPEYYIGLHGKIFEGVFAHAGKIRDTDLTKREWVLNGDSVLYGASFLIASNLEGEFGREIRFKYKGLGEDAFVERFAMFISNLWHIHPFREGNTRTTAVFAIKYLRSKGYEVTNDLFKDKSFYFRNALVRANYENQRLNVAKTRLPLEEFFKVLLFGSDLELKNRFLRIGCEYGSPVAGAVSGLHRENVVINGEDDVINVVKDVVKENPLSEAEEKAAKTILRDPKTTAAELATLLRVTPRQAQRVIASLKVKAGLKRRGGRKNGEWYFEEP
;
A
#
# COMPACT_ATOMS: atom_id res chain seq x y z
N MET A 1 0.92 9.71 -9.77
CA MET A 1 0.13 9.48 -11.02
C MET A 1 -0.91 10.58 -11.12
N LYS A 2 -1.10 11.20 -12.31
CA LYS A 2 -2.19 12.18 -12.50
C LYS A 2 -3.49 11.45 -12.19
N ASP A 3 -4.36 12.02 -11.37
CA ASP A 3 -5.61 11.36 -11.01
C ASP A 3 -6.49 11.23 -12.25
N GLU A 4 -6.55 10.02 -12.82
CA GLU A 4 -7.27 9.72 -14.06
C GLU A 4 -8.79 9.86 -13.92
N PHE A 5 -9.29 9.86 -12.69
CA PHE A 5 -10.72 9.90 -12.38
C PHE A 5 -11.15 11.18 -11.66
N GLY A 6 -10.24 12.14 -11.38
CA GLY A 6 -10.51 13.36 -10.62
C GLY A 6 -11.74 14.13 -11.07
N LYS A 7 -11.94 14.25 -12.39
CA LYS A 7 -13.11 14.94 -12.97
C LYS A 7 -14.48 14.32 -12.62
N TYR A 8 -14.49 13.04 -12.17
CA TYR A 8 -15.73 12.33 -11.85
C TYR A 8 -16.12 12.43 -10.38
N TYR A 9 -15.20 12.83 -9.50
CA TYR A 9 -15.50 12.94 -8.06
C TYR A 9 -16.43 14.13 -7.74
N GLU A 10 -16.42 15.15 -8.59
CA GLU A 10 -17.29 16.31 -8.51
C GLU A 10 -18.63 16.12 -9.29
N ALA A 11 -18.82 14.95 -9.90
CA ALA A 11 -20.01 14.68 -10.68
C ALA A 11 -21.28 14.74 -9.80
N THR A 12 -22.26 15.47 -10.25
CA THR A 12 -23.57 15.60 -9.57
C THR A 12 -24.40 14.31 -9.64
N GLU A 13 -24.09 13.43 -10.57
CA GLU A 13 -24.73 12.11 -10.72
C GLU A 13 -24.13 11.11 -9.70
N PRO A 14 -24.88 10.72 -8.65
CA PRO A 14 -24.33 9.87 -7.56
C PRO A 14 -23.71 8.57 -8.07
N GLY A 15 -24.37 7.86 -8.97
CA GLY A 15 -23.86 6.59 -9.49
C GLY A 15 -22.55 6.72 -10.28
N ARG A 16 -22.28 7.86 -10.92
CA ARG A 16 -21.03 8.13 -11.64
C ARG A 16 -19.87 8.31 -10.65
N ARG A 17 -20.11 9.09 -9.60
CA ARG A 17 -19.13 9.32 -8.53
C ARG A 17 -18.79 8.01 -7.80
N GLU A 18 -19.79 7.21 -7.44
CA GLU A 18 -19.58 5.93 -6.79
C GLU A 18 -18.76 4.96 -7.63
N ARG A 19 -19.04 4.87 -8.93
CA ARG A 19 -18.25 4.04 -9.87
C ARG A 19 -16.81 4.54 -9.97
N ALA A 20 -16.59 5.87 -10.00
CA ALA A 20 -15.24 6.43 -10.05
C ALA A 20 -14.43 6.07 -8.79
N TYR A 21 -15.01 6.19 -7.60
CA TYR A 21 -14.39 5.76 -6.35
C TYR A 21 -14.10 4.26 -6.31
N ALA A 22 -15.04 3.43 -6.77
CA ALA A 22 -14.82 1.99 -6.81
C ALA A 22 -13.63 1.60 -7.71
N TRP A 23 -13.50 2.23 -8.88
CA TRP A 23 -12.34 2.03 -9.76
C TRP A 23 -11.04 2.58 -9.15
N ALA A 24 -11.08 3.76 -8.56
CA ALA A 24 -9.92 4.36 -7.90
C ALA A 24 -9.39 3.45 -6.78
N THR A 25 -10.28 2.92 -5.94
CA THR A 25 -9.95 1.95 -4.89
C THR A 25 -9.37 0.67 -5.48
N ALA A 26 -10.05 0.10 -6.48
CA ALA A 26 -9.64 -1.17 -7.09
C ALA A 26 -8.24 -1.09 -7.71
N ILE A 27 -7.92 0.04 -8.35
CA ILE A 27 -6.61 0.32 -8.94
C ILE A 27 -5.58 0.64 -7.85
N GLY A 28 -5.92 1.48 -6.88
CA GLY A 28 -5.00 1.85 -5.80
C GLY A 28 -4.58 0.66 -4.93
N LEU A 29 -5.44 -0.34 -4.77
CA LEU A 29 -5.10 -1.56 -4.06
C LEU A 29 -4.03 -2.41 -4.78
N GLN A 30 -3.76 -2.19 -6.07
CA GLN A 30 -2.68 -2.88 -6.78
C GLN A 30 -1.30 -2.37 -6.35
N ASP A 31 -1.21 -1.10 -5.88
CA ASP A 31 0.04 -0.51 -5.36
C ASP A 31 0.59 -1.25 -4.12
N VAL A 32 -0.24 -2.00 -3.40
CA VAL A 32 0.18 -2.85 -2.26
C VAL A 32 1.27 -3.84 -2.67
N ASP A 33 1.16 -4.38 -3.89
CA ASP A 33 2.10 -5.35 -4.45
C ASP A 33 2.95 -4.71 -5.58
N GLY A 34 2.96 -3.38 -5.70
CA GLY A 34 3.75 -2.63 -6.66
C GLY A 34 3.26 -2.72 -8.11
N LEU A 35 2.06 -3.26 -8.32
CA LEU A 35 1.48 -3.49 -9.64
C LEU A 35 0.88 -2.21 -10.22
N LYS A 36 0.94 -2.05 -11.55
CA LYS A 36 0.42 -0.87 -12.24
C LYS A 36 -0.60 -1.27 -13.31
N PRO A 37 -1.75 -0.55 -13.37
CA PRO A 37 -2.76 -0.80 -14.36
C PRO A 37 -2.30 -0.40 -15.76
N SER A 38 -2.80 -1.10 -16.79
CA SER A 38 -2.58 -0.74 -18.17
C SER A 38 -3.42 0.47 -18.59
N LYS A 39 -3.04 1.09 -19.70
CA LYS A 39 -3.87 2.14 -20.33
C LYS A 39 -5.23 1.60 -20.81
N TYR A 40 -5.28 0.32 -21.16
CA TYR A 40 -6.52 -0.33 -21.57
C TYR A 40 -7.52 -0.41 -20.42
N LEU A 41 -7.07 -0.81 -19.22
CA LEU A 41 -7.91 -0.82 -18.02
C LEU A 41 -8.46 0.58 -17.73
N ILE A 42 -7.61 1.61 -17.75
CA ILE A 42 -8.04 2.99 -17.48
C ILE A 42 -9.13 3.44 -18.47
N LYS A 43 -8.97 3.12 -19.77
CA LYS A 43 -9.99 3.41 -20.78
C LYS A 43 -11.30 2.66 -20.52
N THR A 44 -11.23 1.38 -20.19
CA THR A 44 -12.38 0.54 -19.86
C THR A 44 -13.09 1.03 -18.60
N ALA A 45 -12.34 1.42 -17.58
CA ALA A 45 -12.86 2.01 -16.35
C ALA A 45 -13.66 3.30 -16.63
N LYS A 46 -13.12 4.21 -17.47
CA LYS A 46 -13.82 5.45 -17.86
C LYS A 46 -15.16 5.16 -18.53
N ARG A 47 -15.23 4.18 -19.43
CA ARG A 47 -16.49 3.77 -20.06
C ARG A 47 -17.52 3.25 -19.04
N ASN A 48 -17.07 2.47 -18.05
CA ASN A 48 -17.96 2.03 -16.97
C ASN A 48 -18.41 3.19 -16.08
N ILE A 49 -17.51 4.12 -15.74
CA ILE A 49 -17.85 5.31 -14.94
C ILE A 49 -18.90 6.14 -15.66
N GLU A 50 -18.77 6.33 -16.97
CA GLU A 50 -19.70 7.10 -17.80
C GLU A 50 -21.03 6.35 -18.05
N GLY A 51 -21.12 5.07 -17.68
CA GLY A 51 -22.33 4.26 -17.80
C GLY A 51 -22.53 3.62 -19.18
N GLU A 52 -21.52 3.69 -20.06
CA GLU A 52 -21.56 3.06 -21.37
C GLU A 52 -21.57 1.52 -21.29
N ILE A 53 -20.93 0.98 -20.27
CA ILE A 53 -20.83 -0.46 -20.00
C ILE A 53 -21.05 -0.73 -18.52
N SER A 54 -21.60 -1.90 -18.18
CA SER A 54 -21.72 -2.39 -16.81
C SER A 54 -20.36 -2.83 -16.25
N ALA A 55 -20.27 -3.00 -14.93
CA ALA A 55 -19.06 -3.55 -14.29
C ALA A 55 -18.77 -5.00 -14.75
N ALA A 56 -19.81 -5.78 -15.05
CA ALA A 56 -19.67 -7.14 -15.57
C ALA A 56 -19.11 -7.14 -17.01
N GLU A 57 -19.55 -6.21 -17.85
CA GLU A 57 -19.02 -6.04 -19.20
C GLU A 57 -17.57 -5.53 -19.16
N ALA A 58 -17.25 -4.58 -18.27
CA ALA A 58 -15.89 -4.11 -18.09
C ALA A 58 -14.94 -5.26 -17.73
N ARG A 59 -15.35 -6.15 -16.81
CA ARG A 59 -14.60 -7.36 -16.46
C ARG A 59 -14.40 -8.26 -17.68
N LYS A 60 -15.46 -8.56 -18.43
CA LYS A 60 -15.37 -9.41 -19.63
C LYS A 60 -14.41 -8.83 -20.68
N LEU A 61 -14.44 -7.51 -20.89
CA LEU A 61 -13.55 -6.83 -21.81
C LEU A 61 -12.08 -6.93 -21.39
N VAL A 62 -11.81 -6.81 -20.09
CA VAL A 62 -10.45 -6.98 -19.55
C VAL A 62 -10.00 -8.45 -19.68
N ASP A 63 -10.84 -9.41 -19.32
CA ASP A 63 -10.50 -10.84 -19.45
C ASP A 63 -10.21 -11.18 -20.93
N ALA A 64 -11.06 -10.77 -21.86
CA ALA A 64 -10.90 -11.01 -23.32
C ALA A 64 -9.64 -10.34 -23.89
N TYR A 65 -9.27 -9.15 -23.40
CA TYR A 65 -8.06 -8.44 -23.84
C TYR A 65 -6.79 -9.27 -23.61
N TYR A 66 -6.72 -10.00 -22.49
CA TYR A 66 -5.57 -10.84 -22.14
C TYR A 66 -5.67 -12.30 -22.65
N GLU A 67 -6.82 -12.71 -23.23
CA GLU A 67 -6.94 -14.01 -23.91
C GLU A 67 -6.22 -14.04 -25.25
N VAL A 68 -6.11 -12.88 -25.91
CA VAL A 68 -5.40 -12.73 -27.20
C VAL A 68 -3.91 -12.51 -26.91
N LYS A 69 -3.20 -13.61 -26.57
CA LYS A 69 -1.77 -13.57 -26.25
C LYS A 69 -0.92 -13.13 -27.45
N GLY A 70 -0.03 -12.16 -27.22
CA GLY A 70 1.03 -11.78 -28.18
C GLY A 70 0.68 -10.59 -29.07
N GLU A 71 -0.52 -10.04 -29.01
CA GLU A 71 -0.91 -8.87 -29.83
C GLU A 71 -0.67 -7.52 -29.14
N HIS A 72 -0.36 -7.52 -27.83
CA HIS A 72 -0.28 -6.29 -27.05
C HIS A 72 1.09 -6.14 -26.38
N ASP A 73 1.70 -4.98 -26.57
CA ASP A 73 2.90 -4.56 -25.82
C ASP A 73 2.45 -4.05 -24.42
N VAL A 74 2.26 -5.00 -23.49
CA VAL A 74 1.79 -4.73 -22.13
C VAL A 74 2.84 -5.26 -21.15
N PRO A 75 3.19 -4.50 -20.09
CA PRO A 75 4.07 -5.00 -19.03
C PRO A 75 3.56 -6.32 -18.43
N GLU A 76 4.45 -7.23 -18.11
CA GLU A 76 4.14 -8.58 -17.59
C GLU A 76 3.20 -8.53 -16.36
N ASP A 77 3.38 -7.52 -15.49
CA ASP A 77 2.61 -7.35 -14.26
C ASP A 77 1.23 -6.67 -14.47
N ALA A 78 0.95 -6.17 -15.67
CA ALA A 78 -0.29 -5.42 -15.91
C ALA A 78 -1.51 -6.33 -16.02
N GLU A 79 -1.35 -7.57 -16.47
CA GLU A 79 -2.45 -8.54 -16.56
C GLU A 79 -3.06 -8.81 -15.18
N GLU A 80 -2.23 -9.07 -14.17
CA GLU A 80 -2.70 -9.27 -12.80
C GLU A 80 -3.40 -8.01 -12.29
N ALA A 81 -2.77 -6.84 -12.42
CA ALA A 81 -3.32 -5.58 -11.97
C ALA A 81 -4.70 -5.31 -12.56
N ASP A 82 -4.84 -5.48 -13.86
CA ASP A 82 -6.05 -5.19 -14.61
C ASP A 82 -7.20 -6.15 -14.27
N LYS A 83 -6.93 -7.44 -14.31
CA LYS A 83 -7.93 -8.47 -13.99
C LYS A 83 -8.41 -8.34 -12.54
N VAL A 84 -7.48 -8.16 -11.59
CA VAL A 84 -7.82 -8.01 -10.17
C VAL A 84 -8.58 -6.71 -9.93
N ALA A 85 -8.17 -5.58 -10.52
CA ALA A 85 -8.88 -4.32 -10.37
C ALA A 85 -10.32 -4.39 -10.93
N ALA A 86 -10.53 -4.98 -12.10
CA ALA A 86 -11.86 -5.14 -12.68
C ALA A 86 -12.79 -5.96 -11.78
N ARG A 87 -12.28 -7.04 -11.15
CA ARG A 87 -13.04 -7.88 -10.21
C ARG A 87 -13.31 -7.16 -8.91
N ILE A 88 -12.33 -6.48 -8.33
CA ILE A 88 -12.53 -5.68 -7.10
C ILE A 88 -13.59 -4.61 -7.32
N ASN A 89 -13.54 -3.88 -8.47
CA ASN A 89 -14.57 -2.90 -8.81
C ASN A 89 -15.97 -3.54 -8.85
N GLN A 90 -16.13 -4.68 -9.49
CA GLN A 90 -17.40 -5.40 -9.53
C GLN A 90 -17.88 -5.82 -8.13
N ILE A 91 -16.97 -6.33 -7.29
CA ILE A 91 -17.26 -6.82 -5.93
C ILE A 91 -17.66 -5.67 -5.00
N ILE A 92 -16.95 -4.55 -5.05
CA ILE A 92 -17.23 -3.37 -4.22
C ILE A 92 -18.62 -2.81 -4.51
N ASN A 93 -19.05 -2.83 -5.79
CA ASN A 93 -20.36 -2.33 -6.21
C ASN A 93 -21.50 -3.34 -5.96
N ALA A 94 -21.21 -4.62 -5.71
CA ALA A 94 -22.23 -5.61 -5.39
C ALA A 94 -22.73 -5.44 -3.94
N PRO A 95 -24.05 -5.49 -3.68
CA PRO A 95 -24.60 -5.27 -2.33
C PRO A 95 -24.36 -6.45 -1.39
N SER A 96 -24.12 -7.65 -1.91
CA SER A 96 -24.02 -8.87 -1.11
C SER A 96 -22.85 -8.87 -0.15
N PHE A 97 -23.11 -9.17 1.11
CA PHE A 97 -22.09 -9.36 2.16
C PHE A 97 -22.58 -10.37 3.19
N THR A 98 -21.69 -11.23 3.64
CA THR A 98 -21.93 -12.14 4.75
C THR A 98 -20.70 -12.15 5.67
N LEU A 99 -20.91 -12.02 6.96
CA LEU A 99 -19.83 -12.07 7.95
C LEU A 99 -19.52 -13.53 8.28
N SER A 100 -18.71 -14.18 7.45
CA SER A 100 -18.31 -15.58 7.66
C SER A 100 -16.95 -15.90 7.05
N PRO A 101 -16.27 -16.96 7.54
CA PRO A 101 -15.02 -17.46 6.95
C PRO A 101 -15.17 -17.82 5.46
N GLU A 102 -16.28 -18.47 5.10
CA GLU A 102 -16.56 -18.91 3.73
C GLU A 102 -16.68 -17.71 2.77
N TYR A 103 -17.33 -16.64 3.24
CA TYR A 103 -17.40 -15.40 2.46
C TYR A 103 -16.02 -14.80 2.24
N TYR A 104 -15.17 -14.75 3.28
CA TYR A 104 -13.82 -14.21 3.17
C TYR A 104 -12.95 -15.03 2.23
N ILE A 105 -13.02 -16.38 2.31
CA ILE A 105 -12.31 -17.29 1.41
C ILE A 105 -12.85 -17.15 -0.02
N GLY A 106 -14.18 -17.13 -0.18
CA GLY A 106 -14.83 -16.95 -1.48
C GLY A 106 -14.54 -15.61 -2.11
N LEU A 107 -14.36 -14.55 -1.29
CA LEU A 107 -13.94 -13.23 -1.75
C LEU A 107 -12.56 -13.27 -2.41
N HIS A 108 -11.58 -13.91 -1.76
CA HIS A 108 -10.27 -14.15 -2.36
C HIS A 108 -10.39 -14.93 -3.67
N GLY A 109 -11.20 -15.98 -3.70
CA GLY A 109 -11.45 -16.76 -4.90
C GLY A 109 -11.94 -15.90 -6.06
N LYS A 110 -12.93 -15.03 -5.81
CA LYS A 110 -13.50 -14.13 -6.83
C LYS A 110 -12.54 -13.05 -7.29
N ILE A 111 -11.72 -12.50 -6.38
CA ILE A 111 -10.73 -11.46 -6.71
C ILE A 111 -9.65 -12.02 -7.63
N PHE A 112 -9.16 -13.22 -7.36
CA PHE A 112 -7.98 -13.80 -8.02
C PHE A 112 -8.29 -14.95 -8.99
N GLU A 113 -9.57 -15.17 -9.32
CA GLU A 113 -10.00 -16.18 -10.29
C GLU A 113 -9.23 -16.04 -11.63
N GLY A 114 -8.60 -17.13 -12.09
CA GLY A 114 -7.82 -17.13 -13.33
C GLY A 114 -6.53 -16.29 -13.29
N VAL A 115 -6.18 -15.71 -12.13
CA VAL A 115 -4.88 -15.04 -11.89
C VAL A 115 -3.98 -15.97 -11.10
N PHE A 116 -4.47 -16.49 -9.97
CA PHE A 116 -3.73 -17.44 -9.16
C PHE A 116 -4.35 -18.84 -9.24
N ALA A 117 -3.54 -19.86 -9.46
CA ALA A 117 -3.98 -21.28 -9.44
C ALA A 117 -4.54 -21.70 -8.05
N HIS A 118 -4.17 -20.94 -7.01
CA HIS A 118 -4.63 -21.14 -5.63
C HIS A 118 -5.72 -20.15 -5.19
N ALA A 119 -6.38 -19.46 -6.11
CA ALA A 119 -7.48 -18.56 -5.78
C ALA A 119 -8.57 -19.26 -4.94
N GLY A 120 -8.92 -18.68 -3.79
CA GLY A 120 -9.90 -19.26 -2.86
C GLY A 120 -9.44 -20.49 -2.07
N LYS A 121 -8.14 -20.85 -2.16
CA LYS A 121 -7.59 -22.00 -1.42
C LYS A 121 -6.75 -21.52 -0.23
N ILE A 122 -7.04 -22.07 0.93
CA ILE A 122 -6.21 -21.88 2.12
C ILE A 122 -4.84 -22.50 1.88
N ARG A 123 -3.77 -21.81 2.29
CA ARG A 123 -2.40 -22.31 2.21
C ARG A 123 -2.18 -23.48 3.18
N ASP A 124 -1.34 -24.39 2.77
CA ASP A 124 -0.92 -25.60 3.48
C ASP A 124 0.51 -25.51 4.03
N THR A 125 1.20 -24.41 3.76
CA THR A 125 2.59 -24.16 4.16
C THR A 125 2.71 -22.84 4.91
N ASP A 126 3.67 -22.76 5.83
CA ASP A 126 3.97 -21.51 6.52
C ASP A 126 4.70 -20.55 5.58
N LEU A 127 4.50 -19.25 5.84
CA LEU A 127 5.01 -18.17 5.01
C LEU A 127 5.93 -17.25 5.81
N THR A 128 6.93 -16.73 5.12
CA THR A 128 7.77 -15.64 5.59
C THR A 128 7.87 -14.60 4.50
N LYS A 129 7.57 -13.34 4.84
CA LYS A 129 7.67 -12.21 3.92
C LYS A 129 8.52 -11.12 4.53
N ARG A 130 9.53 -10.66 3.80
CA ARG A 130 10.33 -9.51 4.22
C ARG A 130 9.50 -8.24 4.10
N GLU A 131 9.40 -7.49 5.20
CA GLU A 131 8.61 -6.28 5.26
C GLU A 131 9.53 -5.06 5.38
N TRP A 132 9.34 -4.09 4.46
CA TRP A 132 10.11 -2.85 4.47
C TRP A 132 9.99 -2.09 5.80
N VAL A 133 8.79 -2.00 6.35
CA VAL A 133 8.51 -1.31 7.61
C VAL A 133 9.20 -1.96 8.83
N LEU A 134 9.66 -3.21 8.68
CA LEU A 134 10.38 -3.99 9.67
C LEU A 134 11.89 -4.11 9.37
N ASN A 135 12.43 -3.26 8.50
CA ASN A 135 13.84 -3.33 8.08
C ASN A 135 14.22 -4.72 7.51
N GLY A 136 13.29 -5.34 6.76
CA GLY A 136 13.49 -6.65 6.14
C GLY A 136 13.18 -7.86 7.04
N ASP A 137 12.74 -7.64 8.28
CA ASP A 137 12.21 -8.71 9.13
C ASP A 137 10.77 -9.08 8.71
N SER A 138 10.20 -10.11 9.30
CA SER A 138 8.92 -10.71 8.95
C SER A 138 7.96 -10.75 10.12
N VAL A 139 6.67 -10.61 9.84
CA VAL A 139 5.62 -11.00 10.79
C VAL A 139 5.59 -12.51 10.92
N LEU A 140 5.43 -13.01 12.13
CA LEU A 140 5.12 -14.41 12.37
C LEU A 140 3.62 -14.63 12.10
N TYR A 141 3.28 -15.10 10.90
CA TYR A 141 1.90 -15.37 10.51
C TYR A 141 1.32 -16.61 11.21
N GLY A 142 0.00 -16.76 11.19
CA GLY A 142 -0.68 -17.94 11.73
C GLY A 142 -0.13 -19.24 11.12
N ALA A 143 0.08 -20.26 11.93
CA ALA A 143 0.51 -21.56 11.45
C ALA A 143 -0.51 -22.17 10.47
N SER A 144 -0.04 -22.74 9.37
CA SER A 144 -0.88 -23.20 8.25
C SER A 144 -1.96 -24.21 8.69
N PHE A 145 -1.64 -25.12 9.59
CA PHE A 145 -2.56 -26.13 10.09
C PHE A 145 -3.66 -25.60 11.05
N LEU A 146 -3.53 -24.35 11.54
CA LEU A 146 -4.50 -23.69 12.42
C LEU A 146 -5.37 -22.66 11.69
N ILE A 147 -5.15 -22.43 10.40
CA ILE A 147 -5.84 -21.36 9.67
C ILE A 147 -7.37 -21.49 9.75
N ALA A 148 -7.91 -22.67 9.47
CA ALA A 148 -9.37 -22.89 9.49
C ALA A 148 -9.95 -22.60 10.88
N SER A 149 -9.39 -23.19 11.94
CA SER A 149 -9.86 -22.98 13.30
C SER A 149 -9.69 -21.53 13.78
N ASN A 150 -8.61 -20.86 13.36
CA ASN A 150 -8.38 -19.45 13.68
C ASN A 150 -9.40 -18.53 12.99
N LEU A 151 -9.74 -18.80 11.72
CA LEU A 151 -10.81 -18.09 11.02
C LEU A 151 -12.15 -18.27 11.72
N GLU A 152 -12.56 -19.52 12.02
CA GLU A 152 -13.80 -19.81 12.73
C GLU A 152 -13.85 -19.09 14.08
N GLY A 153 -12.76 -19.13 14.85
CA GLY A 153 -12.65 -18.47 16.13
C GLY A 153 -12.78 -16.95 16.03
N GLU A 154 -12.09 -16.33 15.06
CA GLU A 154 -12.11 -14.88 14.88
C GLU A 154 -13.48 -14.38 14.42
N PHE A 155 -14.06 -15.00 13.39
CA PHE A 155 -15.41 -14.68 12.95
C PHE A 155 -16.46 -14.95 14.02
N GLY A 156 -16.32 -16.05 14.77
CA GLY A 156 -17.22 -16.35 15.89
C GLY A 156 -17.17 -15.30 17.00
N ARG A 157 -16.01 -14.75 17.32
CA ARG A 157 -15.88 -13.61 18.27
C ARG A 157 -16.55 -12.35 17.71
N GLU A 158 -16.33 -12.07 16.42
CA GLU A 158 -16.85 -10.88 15.76
C GLU A 158 -18.37 -10.89 15.64
N ILE A 159 -18.98 -12.03 15.28
CA ILE A 159 -20.45 -12.21 15.18
C ILE A 159 -21.12 -11.96 16.55
N ARG A 160 -20.51 -12.39 17.63
CA ARG A 160 -21.05 -12.20 18.99
C ARG A 160 -20.86 -10.79 19.54
N PHE A 161 -19.95 -10.01 18.94
CA PHE A 161 -19.64 -8.67 19.42
C PHE A 161 -20.74 -7.68 19.04
N LYS A 162 -21.11 -6.81 20.01
CA LYS A 162 -22.16 -5.82 19.82
C LYS A 162 -21.55 -4.44 19.67
N TYR A 163 -21.61 -3.88 18.47
CA TYR A 163 -21.15 -2.53 18.17
C TYR A 163 -22.12 -1.43 18.62
N LYS A 164 -23.38 -1.76 18.86
CA LYS A 164 -24.42 -0.77 19.24
C LYS A 164 -24.07 -0.05 20.53
N GLY A 165 -24.02 1.28 20.48
CA GLY A 165 -23.75 2.14 21.63
C GLY A 165 -22.26 2.44 21.85
N LEU A 166 -21.36 1.96 21.02
CA LEU A 166 -19.96 2.35 21.07
C LEU A 166 -19.78 3.79 20.54
N GLY A 167 -18.89 4.55 21.20
CA GLY A 167 -18.34 5.79 20.62
C GLY A 167 -17.35 5.47 19.49
N GLU A 168 -16.98 6.49 18.72
CA GLU A 168 -16.12 6.38 17.54
C GLU A 168 -14.78 5.68 17.83
N ASP A 169 -14.08 6.08 18.90
CA ASP A 169 -12.80 5.50 19.29
C ASP A 169 -12.91 3.99 19.61
N ALA A 170 -13.91 3.61 20.41
CA ALA A 170 -14.12 2.22 20.79
C ALA A 170 -14.56 1.35 19.59
N PHE A 171 -15.33 1.94 18.65
CA PHE A 171 -15.66 1.28 17.40
C PHE A 171 -14.41 1.03 16.57
N VAL A 172 -13.58 2.06 16.36
CA VAL A 172 -12.35 1.96 15.56
C VAL A 172 -11.37 0.97 16.17
N GLU A 173 -11.13 1.04 17.49
CA GLU A 173 -10.24 0.11 18.19
C GLU A 173 -10.69 -1.35 17.98
N ARG A 174 -11.98 -1.62 18.18
CA ARG A 174 -12.54 -2.96 18.02
C ARG A 174 -12.48 -3.44 16.57
N PHE A 175 -12.83 -2.57 15.62
CA PHE A 175 -12.80 -2.89 14.20
C PHE A 175 -11.36 -3.13 13.72
N ALA A 176 -10.42 -2.27 14.07
CA ALA A 176 -9.01 -2.41 13.75
C ALA A 176 -8.43 -3.70 14.34
N MET A 177 -8.82 -4.07 15.56
CA MET A 177 -8.41 -5.34 16.16
C MET A 177 -8.89 -6.54 15.32
N PHE A 178 -10.17 -6.58 14.93
CA PHE A 178 -10.71 -7.65 14.11
C PHE A 178 -10.00 -7.75 12.75
N ILE A 179 -9.85 -6.63 12.04
CA ILE A 179 -9.19 -6.60 10.72
C ILE A 179 -7.71 -7.00 10.82
N SER A 180 -7.02 -6.54 11.87
CA SER A 180 -5.63 -6.93 12.15
C SER A 180 -5.48 -8.43 12.40
N ASN A 181 -6.33 -9.00 13.24
CA ASN A 181 -6.32 -10.44 13.54
C ASN A 181 -6.63 -11.29 12.31
N LEU A 182 -7.63 -10.87 11.51
CA LEU A 182 -8.00 -11.54 10.27
C LEU A 182 -6.83 -11.56 9.28
N TRP A 183 -6.15 -10.42 9.11
CA TRP A 183 -4.97 -10.33 8.26
C TRP A 183 -3.79 -11.16 8.80
N HIS A 184 -3.60 -11.23 10.13
CA HIS A 184 -2.53 -11.99 10.78
C HIS A 184 -2.67 -13.51 10.56
N ILE A 185 -3.89 -14.03 10.48
CA ILE A 185 -4.13 -15.44 10.13
C ILE A 185 -3.48 -15.74 8.76
N HIS A 186 -3.49 -14.79 7.85
CA HIS A 186 -2.82 -14.84 6.54
C HIS A 186 -3.14 -16.12 5.77
N PRO A 187 -4.43 -16.38 5.47
CA PRO A 187 -4.87 -17.69 5.01
C PRO A 187 -4.41 -18.05 3.58
N PHE A 188 -3.98 -17.07 2.78
CA PHE A 188 -3.65 -17.29 1.39
C PHE A 188 -2.15 -17.16 1.13
N ARG A 189 -1.67 -17.77 0.05
CA ARG A 189 -0.25 -17.65 -0.36
C ARG A 189 0.07 -16.22 -0.79
N GLU A 190 -0.85 -15.60 -1.57
CA GLU A 190 -0.77 -14.21 -2.03
C GLU A 190 -2.12 -13.51 -1.89
N GLY A 191 -2.17 -12.17 -2.04
CA GLY A 191 -3.42 -11.41 -2.10
C GLY A 191 -4.11 -11.16 -0.75
N ASN A 192 -3.49 -11.51 0.39
CA ASN A 192 -4.11 -11.34 1.72
C ASN A 192 -4.50 -9.89 2.01
N THR A 193 -3.63 -8.92 1.75
CA THR A 193 -3.91 -7.50 2.02
C THR A 193 -5.04 -6.96 1.15
N ARG A 194 -5.03 -7.26 -0.15
CA ARG A 194 -6.10 -6.83 -1.06
C ARG A 194 -7.46 -7.42 -0.67
N THR A 195 -7.49 -8.72 -0.33
CA THR A 195 -8.71 -9.38 0.17
C THR A 195 -9.21 -8.75 1.47
N THR A 196 -8.32 -8.51 2.43
CA THR A 196 -8.66 -7.89 3.71
C THR A 196 -9.19 -6.47 3.54
N ALA A 197 -8.60 -5.66 2.64
CA ALA A 197 -9.09 -4.32 2.34
C ALA A 197 -10.50 -4.34 1.75
N VAL A 198 -10.75 -5.17 0.73
CA VAL A 198 -12.08 -5.31 0.11
C VAL A 198 -13.12 -5.83 1.12
N PHE A 199 -12.73 -6.78 1.96
CA PHE A 199 -13.58 -7.28 3.05
C PHE A 199 -13.92 -6.17 4.04
N ALA A 200 -12.94 -5.39 4.50
CA ALA A 200 -13.14 -4.28 5.43
C ALA A 200 -14.11 -3.24 4.87
N ILE A 201 -13.96 -2.85 3.60
CA ILE A 201 -14.87 -1.92 2.91
C ILE A 201 -16.31 -2.47 2.93
N LYS A 202 -16.50 -3.72 2.54
CA LYS A 202 -17.83 -4.32 2.48
C LYS A 202 -18.44 -4.51 3.87
N TYR A 203 -17.64 -4.86 4.85
CA TYR A 203 -18.10 -4.99 6.23
C TYR A 203 -18.53 -3.65 6.81
N LEU A 204 -17.74 -2.58 6.63
CA LEU A 204 -18.10 -1.23 7.07
C LEU A 204 -19.41 -0.76 6.41
N ARG A 205 -19.56 -0.99 5.10
CA ARG A 205 -20.82 -0.67 4.39
C ARG A 205 -22.01 -1.45 4.93
N SER A 206 -21.83 -2.71 5.30
CA SER A 206 -22.89 -3.52 5.92
C SER A 206 -23.30 -3.02 7.30
N LYS A 207 -22.43 -2.25 7.97
CA LYS A 207 -22.70 -1.54 9.22
C LYS A 207 -23.33 -0.16 9.03
N GLY A 208 -23.53 0.28 7.78
CA GLY A 208 -24.12 1.57 7.43
C GLY A 208 -23.14 2.73 7.31
N TYR A 209 -21.82 2.47 7.33
CA TYR A 209 -20.83 3.51 7.10
C TYR A 209 -20.70 3.82 5.60
N GLU A 210 -20.67 5.11 5.28
CA GLU A 210 -20.28 5.57 3.95
C GLU A 210 -18.76 5.50 3.82
N VAL A 211 -18.27 4.47 3.14
CA VAL A 211 -16.86 4.34 2.82
C VAL A 211 -16.65 4.84 1.40
N THR A 212 -16.08 6.04 1.26
CA THR A 212 -15.78 6.66 -0.03
C THR A 212 -14.63 5.99 -0.75
N ASN A 213 -13.80 5.23 -0.02
CA ASN A 213 -12.68 4.42 -0.51
C ASN A 213 -11.46 5.23 -1.01
N ASP A 214 -11.49 6.56 -1.00
CA ASP A 214 -10.35 7.39 -1.44
C ASP A 214 -9.06 7.04 -0.71
N LEU A 215 -9.19 6.76 0.58
CA LEU A 215 -8.04 6.45 1.41
C LEU A 215 -7.34 5.16 0.96
N PHE A 216 -8.07 4.14 0.53
CA PHE A 216 -7.47 2.92 -0.02
C PHE A 216 -6.78 3.15 -1.37
N LYS A 217 -7.24 4.15 -2.14
CA LYS A 217 -6.59 4.57 -3.38
C LYS A 217 -5.18 5.12 -3.10
N ASP A 218 -5.09 6.07 -2.15
CA ASP A 218 -3.86 6.85 -1.96
C ASP A 218 -2.97 6.30 -0.84
N LYS A 219 -3.54 5.47 0.05
CA LYS A 219 -2.89 4.96 1.26
C LYS A 219 -2.95 3.43 1.40
N SER A 220 -3.11 2.69 0.29
CA SER A 220 -3.13 1.23 0.32
C SER A 220 -1.84 0.64 0.89
N PHE A 221 -0.69 1.21 0.55
CA PHE A 221 0.60 0.80 1.11
C PHE A 221 0.74 1.16 2.60
N TYR A 222 0.19 2.31 3.03
CA TYR A 222 0.10 2.64 4.47
C TYR A 222 -0.76 1.62 5.21
N PHE A 223 -1.93 1.26 4.67
CA PHE A 223 -2.81 0.25 5.25
C PHE A 223 -2.09 -1.09 5.44
N ARG A 224 -1.34 -1.56 4.42
CA ARG A 224 -0.50 -2.76 4.54
C ARG A 224 0.51 -2.64 5.67
N ASN A 225 1.28 -1.55 5.71
CA ASN A 225 2.30 -1.34 6.73
C ASN A 225 1.70 -1.21 8.14
N ALA A 226 0.51 -0.61 8.27
CA ALA A 226 -0.23 -0.55 9.53
C ALA A 226 -0.64 -1.95 10.02
N LEU A 227 -1.09 -2.83 9.13
CA LEU A 227 -1.36 -4.24 9.44
C LEU A 227 -0.10 -4.99 9.88
N VAL A 228 1.03 -4.76 9.22
CA VAL A 228 2.32 -5.32 9.62
C VAL A 228 2.69 -4.88 11.02
N ARG A 229 2.63 -3.56 11.31
CA ARG A 229 2.97 -3.01 12.64
C ARG A 229 2.03 -3.50 13.75
N ALA A 230 0.77 -3.72 13.44
CA ALA A 230 -0.21 -4.26 14.37
C ALA A 230 0.09 -5.70 14.81
N ASN A 231 0.89 -6.43 14.03
CA ASN A 231 1.15 -7.87 14.21
C ASN A 231 2.62 -8.22 14.41
N TYR A 232 3.49 -7.23 14.53
CA TYR A 232 4.92 -7.45 14.74
C TYR A 232 5.37 -7.00 16.11
N GLU A 233 6.10 -7.86 16.78
CA GLU A 233 6.85 -7.54 18.00
C GLU A 233 8.25 -8.16 17.94
N ASN A 234 9.22 -7.48 18.53
CA ASN A 234 10.57 -7.99 18.65
C ASN A 234 11.20 -7.48 19.97
N GLN A 235 11.26 -8.34 20.96
CA GLN A 235 11.79 -7.99 22.30
C GLN A 235 13.26 -7.59 22.26
N ARG A 236 14.08 -8.18 21.37
CA ARG A 236 15.50 -7.85 21.24
C ARG A 236 15.72 -6.43 20.71
N LEU A 237 14.81 -5.95 19.87
CA LEU A 237 14.83 -4.60 19.33
C LEU A 237 13.97 -3.62 20.13
N ASN A 238 13.39 -4.07 21.25
CA ASN A 238 12.42 -3.30 22.05
C ASN A 238 11.24 -2.76 21.21
N VAL A 239 10.78 -3.54 20.24
CA VAL A 239 9.65 -3.18 19.39
C VAL A 239 8.40 -3.91 19.85
N ALA A 240 7.40 -3.16 20.29
CA ALA A 240 6.08 -3.68 20.67
C ALA A 240 5.10 -3.67 19.47
N LYS A 241 4.10 -4.55 19.52
CA LYS A 241 2.93 -4.47 18.63
C LYS A 241 2.21 -3.15 18.85
N THR A 242 1.75 -2.52 17.76
CA THR A 242 0.93 -1.32 17.85
C THR A 242 -0.14 -1.30 16.76
N ARG A 243 -1.41 -1.18 17.18
CA ARG A 243 -2.54 -1.00 16.24
C ARG A 243 -2.84 0.46 15.96
N LEU A 244 -2.18 1.38 16.66
CA LEU A 244 -2.44 2.82 16.52
C LEU A 244 -2.44 3.30 15.07
N PRO A 245 -1.47 2.93 14.19
CA PRO A 245 -1.52 3.34 12.78
C PRO A 245 -2.76 2.82 12.02
N LEU A 246 -3.22 1.61 12.36
CA LEU A 246 -4.41 1.04 11.72
C LEU A 246 -5.69 1.71 12.24
N GLU A 247 -5.74 2.08 13.50
CA GLU A 247 -6.82 2.85 14.11
C GLU A 247 -6.88 4.26 13.52
N GLU A 248 -5.74 4.92 13.35
CA GLU A 248 -5.64 6.22 12.68
C GLU A 248 -6.14 6.15 11.24
N PHE A 249 -5.75 5.10 10.49
CA PHE A 249 -6.26 4.87 9.14
C PHE A 249 -7.79 4.79 9.12
N PHE A 250 -8.40 4.05 10.03
CA PHE A 250 -9.85 3.94 10.09
C PHE A 250 -10.54 5.20 10.61
N LYS A 251 -9.92 5.97 11.51
CA LYS A 251 -10.42 7.30 11.92
C LYS A 251 -10.47 8.27 10.73
N VAL A 252 -9.42 8.32 9.93
CA VAL A 252 -9.42 9.13 8.70
C VAL A 252 -10.46 8.65 7.72
N LEU A 253 -10.57 7.33 7.51
CA LEU A 253 -11.50 6.72 6.56
C LEU A 253 -12.96 7.00 6.92
N LEU A 254 -13.32 6.87 8.18
CA LEU A 254 -14.72 6.89 8.65
C LEU A 254 -15.19 8.26 9.09
N PHE A 255 -14.32 9.06 9.69
CA PHE A 255 -14.68 10.30 10.35
C PHE A 255 -13.96 11.53 9.78
N GLY A 256 -13.14 11.35 8.75
CA GLY A 256 -12.41 12.46 8.11
C GLY A 256 -11.42 13.15 9.04
N SER A 257 -10.87 12.43 10.03
CA SER A 257 -9.89 13.00 10.97
C SER A 257 -8.69 13.55 10.23
N ASP A 258 -8.19 14.74 10.64
CA ASP A 258 -7.00 15.38 10.07
C ASP A 258 -5.71 14.77 10.65
N LEU A 259 -5.48 13.50 10.34
CA LEU A 259 -4.30 12.75 10.76
C LEU A 259 -3.39 12.49 9.56
N GLU A 260 -2.11 12.76 9.72
CA GLU A 260 -1.15 12.58 8.65
C GLU A 260 -0.65 11.13 8.56
N LEU A 261 -1.14 10.38 7.58
CA LEU A 261 -0.79 8.99 7.36
C LEU A 261 0.49 8.89 6.49
N LYS A 262 1.66 8.79 7.16
CA LYS A 262 2.96 8.68 6.51
C LYS A 262 3.63 7.33 6.81
N ASN A 263 4.00 6.58 5.76
CA ASN A 263 4.66 5.28 5.88
C ASN A 263 5.96 5.33 6.70
N ARG A 264 6.72 6.41 6.61
CA ARG A 264 7.98 6.59 7.36
C ARG A 264 7.80 6.47 8.88
N PHE A 265 6.66 6.88 9.42
CA PHE A 265 6.37 6.81 10.86
C PHE A 265 6.06 5.39 11.35
N LEU A 266 5.78 4.46 10.45
CA LEU A 266 5.49 3.08 10.78
C LEU A 266 6.75 2.22 10.85
N ARG A 267 7.86 2.69 10.29
CA ARG A 267 9.10 1.93 10.23
C ARG A 267 9.69 1.76 11.64
N ILE A 268 10.13 0.54 11.96
CA ILE A 268 10.79 0.27 13.24
C ILE A 268 12.12 1.02 13.32
N GLY A 269 12.44 1.57 14.51
CA GLY A 269 13.60 2.43 14.71
C GLY A 269 13.35 3.91 14.38
N CYS A 270 12.20 4.27 13.80
CA CYS A 270 11.72 5.65 13.78
C CYS A 270 10.85 5.88 15.03
N GLU A 271 11.05 6.98 15.74
CA GLU A 271 10.10 7.36 16.80
C GLU A 271 8.74 7.64 16.14
N TYR A 272 7.77 6.84 16.48
CA TYR A 272 6.38 7.10 16.12
C TYR A 272 5.99 8.39 16.85
N GLY A 273 5.94 9.49 16.07
CA GLY A 273 5.68 10.81 16.65
C GLY A 273 4.38 10.79 17.44
N SER A 274 4.46 11.10 18.71
CA SER A 274 3.31 11.51 19.50
C SER A 274 2.51 12.53 18.68
N PRO A 275 1.17 12.53 18.73
CA PRO A 275 0.38 13.56 18.09
C PRO A 275 0.84 14.91 18.68
N VAL A 276 1.54 15.68 17.89
CA VAL A 276 1.91 17.04 18.28
C VAL A 276 0.64 17.87 18.17
N ALA A 277 -0.11 17.89 19.26
CA ALA A 277 -0.83 19.09 19.62
C ALA A 277 0.20 20.23 19.66
N GLY A 278 -0.11 21.33 18.98
CA GLY A 278 0.76 22.43 18.70
C GLY A 278 1.82 22.76 19.75
N ALA A 279 2.94 23.24 19.22
CA ALA A 279 4.03 23.94 19.89
C ALA A 279 4.90 23.12 20.85
N VAL A 280 6.12 22.79 20.42
CA VAL A 280 7.34 23.25 21.10
C VAL A 280 8.51 23.20 20.11
N SER A 281 9.09 24.35 19.87
CA SER A 281 10.37 24.56 19.21
C SER A 281 11.51 23.94 20.01
N GLY A 282 12.39 23.25 19.31
CA GLY A 282 13.77 23.03 19.72
C GLY A 282 14.02 21.76 20.52
N LEU A 283 14.44 20.71 19.83
CA LEU A 283 15.39 19.75 20.38
C LEU A 283 16.12 19.02 19.22
N HIS A 284 17.38 18.79 19.46
CA HIS A 284 18.43 18.34 18.56
C HIS A 284 18.10 17.09 17.73
N ARG A 285 18.43 17.17 16.43
CA ARG A 285 18.52 16.04 15.51
C ARG A 285 19.78 15.24 15.83
N GLU A 286 19.64 14.05 16.35
CA GLU A 286 20.70 13.05 16.35
C GLU A 286 20.55 12.10 15.16
N ASN A 287 21.68 11.76 14.57
CA ASN A 287 21.89 11.06 13.33
C ASN A 287 21.16 9.70 13.27
N VAL A 288 20.32 9.53 12.23
CA VAL A 288 19.78 8.21 11.86
C VAL A 288 20.90 7.44 11.15
N VAL A 289 21.38 6.38 11.78
CA VAL A 289 22.30 5.43 11.16
C VAL A 289 21.49 4.48 10.26
N ILE A 290 21.68 4.58 8.95
CA ILE A 290 21.04 3.71 7.95
C ILE A 290 21.96 2.50 7.75
N ASN A 291 21.53 1.32 8.18
CA ASN A 291 22.28 0.06 8.07
C ASN A 291 21.57 -0.93 7.12
N GLY A 292 21.61 -0.69 5.80
CA GLY A 292 21.09 -1.66 4.83
C GLY A 292 21.06 -1.13 3.39
N GLU A 293 21.40 -2.00 2.40
CA GLU A 293 21.48 -1.58 0.99
C GLU A 293 20.11 -1.34 0.35
N ASP A 294 19.10 -2.09 0.79
CA ASP A 294 17.73 -2.01 0.26
C ASP A 294 16.92 -0.82 0.82
N ASP A 295 17.32 -0.27 1.97
CA ASP A 295 16.65 0.86 2.61
C ASP A 295 16.73 2.16 1.81
N VAL A 296 17.85 2.34 1.13
CA VAL A 296 18.17 3.52 0.32
C VAL A 296 17.29 3.58 -0.95
N ILE A 297 16.99 2.43 -1.54
CA ILE A 297 16.18 2.35 -2.77
C ILE A 297 14.75 2.80 -2.50
N ASN A 298 14.21 2.49 -1.34
CA ASN A 298 12.81 2.79 -1.02
C ASN A 298 12.61 4.27 -0.65
N VAL A 299 13.55 4.87 0.08
CA VAL A 299 13.55 6.33 0.34
C VAL A 299 13.62 7.12 -0.97
N VAL A 300 14.44 6.66 -1.92
CA VAL A 300 14.59 7.32 -3.23
C VAL A 300 13.38 7.05 -4.13
N LYS A 301 12.76 5.87 -4.07
CA LYS A 301 11.55 5.53 -4.84
C LYS A 301 10.32 6.29 -4.38
N ASP A 302 10.18 6.59 -3.09
CA ASP A 302 9.08 7.41 -2.56
C ASP A 302 9.18 8.87 -3.02
N VAL A 303 10.39 9.36 -3.30
CA VAL A 303 10.66 10.70 -3.83
C VAL A 303 10.50 10.76 -5.37
N VAL A 304 10.64 9.61 -6.08
CA VAL A 304 10.75 9.52 -7.55
C VAL A 304 9.51 8.91 -8.18
N LYS A 305 8.31 9.36 -7.82
CA LYS A 305 7.05 8.83 -8.40
C LYS A 305 6.83 9.10 -9.89
N GLU A 306 7.57 10.01 -10.52
CA GLU A 306 7.33 10.41 -11.93
C GLU A 306 8.43 10.01 -12.93
N ASN A 307 9.62 9.56 -12.46
CA ASN A 307 10.71 9.22 -13.37
C ASN A 307 11.65 8.19 -12.73
N PRO A 308 11.63 6.92 -13.11
CA PRO A 308 12.44 5.88 -12.48
C PRO A 308 13.94 6.20 -12.60
N LEU A 309 14.66 5.96 -11.51
CA LEU A 309 16.12 6.13 -11.50
C LEU A 309 16.75 5.01 -12.31
N SER A 310 17.80 5.34 -13.08
CA SER A 310 18.67 4.35 -13.69
C SER A 310 19.51 3.65 -12.61
N GLU A 311 20.07 2.48 -12.91
CA GLU A 311 20.95 1.73 -12.01
C GLU A 311 22.13 2.57 -11.48
N ALA A 312 22.71 3.43 -12.32
CA ALA A 312 23.78 4.34 -11.93
C ALA A 312 23.29 5.43 -10.95
N GLU A 313 22.09 5.95 -11.15
CA GLU A 313 21.46 6.93 -10.25
C GLU A 313 21.10 6.32 -8.90
N GLU A 314 20.58 5.10 -8.88
CA GLU A 314 20.31 4.35 -7.64
C GLU A 314 21.59 4.10 -6.85
N LYS A 315 22.65 3.64 -7.52
CA LYS A 315 23.95 3.39 -6.90
C LYS A 315 24.58 4.66 -6.34
N ALA A 316 24.45 5.78 -7.06
CA ALA A 316 24.92 7.08 -6.60
C ALA A 316 24.12 7.57 -5.39
N ALA A 317 22.80 7.46 -5.41
CA ALA A 317 21.92 7.83 -4.31
C ALA A 317 22.24 7.04 -3.03
N LYS A 318 22.43 5.72 -3.15
CA LYS A 318 22.86 4.84 -2.04
C LYS A 318 24.18 5.31 -1.42
N THR A 319 25.15 5.63 -2.26
CA THR A 319 26.47 6.06 -1.80
C THR A 319 26.39 7.40 -1.08
N ILE A 320 25.65 8.37 -1.64
CA ILE A 320 25.45 9.70 -1.04
C ILE A 320 24.71 9.62 0.30
N LEU A 321 23.75 8.70 0.44
CA LEU A 321 23.04 8.52 1.70
C LEU A 321 23.91 7.87 2.78
N ARG A 322 24.85 7.00 2.40
CA ARG A 322 25.83 6.42 3.32
C ARG A 322 26.89 7.43 3.75
N ASP A 323 27.38 8.22 2.80
CA ASP A 323 28.33 9.27 3.06
C ASP A 323 27.88 10.59 2.38
N PRO A 324 27.21 11.48 3.12
CA PRO A 324 26.73 12.75 2.61
C PRO A 324 27.85 13.68 2.10
N LYS A 325 29.13 13.37 2.41
CA LYS A 325 30.28 14.17 1.94
C LYS A 325 30.86 13.65 0.63
N THR A 326 30.35 12.55 0.09
CA THR A 326 30.80 11.96 -1.17
C THR A 326 30.94 12.98 -2.28
N THR A 327 32.10 13.01 -2.91
CA THR A 327 32.43 13.91 -4.02
C THR A 327 32.04 13.32 -5.38
N ALA A 328 31.90 14.16 -6.40
CA ALA A 328 31.68 13.69 -7.76
C ALA A 328 32.82 12.80 -8.31
N ALA A 329 34.06 12.99 -7.80
CA ALA A 329 35.21 12.18 -8.18
C ALA A 329 35.13 10.76 -7.58
N GLU A 330 34.72 10.65 -6.32
CA GLU A 330 34.49 9.38 -5.65
C GLU A 330 33.33 8.61 -6.29
N LEU A 331 32.23 9.30 -6.62
CA LEU A 331 31.14 8.71 -7.39
C LEU A 331 31.58 8.23 -8.77
N ALA A 332 32.45 8.98 -9.46
CA ALA A 332 32.98 8.58 -10.76
C ALA A 332 33.77 7.26 -10.66
N THR A 333 34.58 7.13 -9.62
CA THR A 333 35.37 5.92 -9.35
C THR A 333 34.44 4.74 -9.03
N LEU A 334 33.47 4.92 -8.15
CA LEU A 334 32.54 3.89 -7.71
C LEU A 334 31.61 3.41 -8.84
N LEU A 335 31.14 4.31 -9.68
CA LEU A 335 30.28 3.99 -10.81
C LEU A 335 31.06 3.54 -12.05
N ARG A 336 32.39 3.59 -12.02
CA ARG A 336 33.28 3.30 -13.17
C ARG A 336 32.94 4.16 -14.40
N VAL A 337 32.69 5.46 -14.17
CA VAL A 337 32.36 6.44 -15.20
C VAL A 337 33.31 7.63 -15.17
N THR A 338 33.26 8.49 -16.18
CA THR A 338 34.04 9.72 -16.15
C THR A 338 33.49 10.73 -15.13
N PRO A 339 34.30 11.65 -14.58
CA PRO A 339 33.81 12.69 -13.65
C PRO A 339 32.68 13.52 -14.23
N ARG A 340 32.68 13.74 -15.56
CA ARG A 340 31.59 14.46 -16.25
C ARG A 340 30.26 13.66 -16.25
N GLN A 341 30.33 12.34 -16.38
CA GLN A 341 29.16 11.46 -16.28
C GLN A 341 28.64 11.38 -14.84
N ALA A 342 29.51 11.29 -13.83
CA ALA A 342 29.10 11.34 -12.42
C ALA A 342 28.41 12.68 -12.09
N GLN A 343 28.89 13.81 -12.61
CA GLN A 343 28.20 15.10 -12.46
C GLN A 343 26.80 15.11 -13.11
N ARG A 344 26.61 14.41 -14.25
CA ARG A 344 25.29 14.26 -14.87
C ARG A 344 24.34 13.42 -14.01
N VAL A 345 24.86 12.35 -13.40
CA VAL A 345 24.09 11.52 -12.43
C VAL A 345 23.65 12.37 -11.24
N ILE A 346 24.55 13.16 -10.66
CA ILE A 346 24.21 14.10 -9.57
C ILE A 346 23.16 15.13 -10.03
N ALA A 347 23.30 15.69 -11.24
CA ALA A 347 22.34 16.64 -11.78
C ALA A 347 20.95 16.01 -11.99
N SER A 348 20.91 14.77 -12.45
CA SER A 348 19.68 14.00 -12.59
C SER A 348 19.03 13.69 -11.24
N LEU A 349 19.79 13.30 -10.23
CA LEU A 349 19.29 13.11 -8.87
C LEU A 349 18.73 14.38 -8.24
N LYS A 350 19.28 15.55 -8.57
CA LYS A 350 18.72 16.85 -8.14
C LYS A 350 17.32 17.08 -8.71
N VAL A 351 17.10 16.69 -9.95
CA VAL A 351 15.82 16.88 -10.64
C VAL A 351 14.82 15.79 -10.27
N LYS A 352 15.27 14.53 -10.28
CA LYS A 352 14.40 13.37 -10.10
C LYS A 352 14.11 13.03 -8.64
N ALA A 353 15.07 13.26 -7.75
CA ALA A 353 15.05 12.81 -6.36
C ALA A 353 15.23 13.94 -5.34
N GLY A 354 15.16 15.19 -5.73
CA GLY A 354 15.26 16.32 -4.82
C GLY A 354 16.62 16.43 -4.11
N LEU A 355 17.72 15.91 -4.70
CA LEU A 355 19.05 15.98 -4.09
C LEU A 355 19.52 17.45 -3.97
N LYS A 356 19.80 17.89 -2.76
CA LYS A 356 20.33 19.22 -2.43
C LYS A 356 21.65 19.14 -1.70
N ARG A 357 22.33 20.27 -1.57
CA ARG A 357 23.60 20.36 -0.86
C ARG A 357 23.55 21.50 0.17
N ARG A 358 23.89 21.19 1.41
CA ARG A 358 24.07 22.17 2.48
C ARG A 358 25.56 22.48 2.65
N GLY A 359 25.92 23.74 2.73
CA GLY A 359 27.28 24.18 2.96
C GLY A 359 28.11 24.50 1.67
N GLY A 360 29.38 24.88 1.84
CA GLY A 360 30.26 25.28 0.76
C GLY A 360 30.84 24.14 -0.09
N ARG A 361 31.55 24.49 -1.17
CA ARG A 361 32.13 23.50 -2.11
C ARG A 361 33.09 22.50 -1.45
N LYS A 362 33.83 22.87 -0.40
CA LYS A 362 34.81 21.98 0.26
C LYS A 362 34.24 21.14 1.41
N ASN A 363 33.26 21.66 2.17
CA ASN A 363 32.74 21.05 3.38
C ASN A 363 31.22 20.86 3.34
N GLY A 364 30.61 20.88 2.17
CA GLY A 364 29.16 20.73 2.05
C GLY A 364 28.74 19.27 2.00
N GLU A 365 27.57 19.01 2.56
CA GLU A 365 26.95 17.71 2.64
C GLU A 365 25.73 17.63 1.72
N TRP A 366 25.55 16.47 1.08
CA TRP A 366 24.37 16.18 0.27
C TRP A 366 23.22 15.70 1.15
N TYR A 367 22.01 16.06 0.81
CA TYR A 367 20.78 15.54 1.41
C TYR A 367 19.67 15.50 0.36
N PHE A 368 18.73 14.59 0.53
CA PHE A 368 17.53 14.56 -0.29
C PHE A 368 16.46 15.40 0.40
N GLU A 369 15.86 16.33 -0.37
CA GLU A 369 14.72 17.10 0.13
C GLU A 369 13.51 16.19 0.24
N GLU A 370 12.88 16.22 1.38
CA GLU A 370 11.59 15.54 1.56
C GLU A 370 10.52 16.32 0.79
N PRO A 371 9.68 15.63 0.00
CA PRO A 371 8.54 16.26 -0.67
C PRO A 371 7.51 16.81 0.30
#